data_36f5d06fb410cdb263f069661f4c7dfd
#
_entry.id   36f5d06fb410cdb263f069661f4c7dfd
#
_cell.length_a   1.000
_cell.length_b   1.000
_cell.length_c   1.000
_cell.angle_alpha   90.00
_cell.angle_beta   90.00
_cell.angle_gamma   90.00
#
_symmetry.space_group_name_H-M   'P 1'
#
loop_
_entity.id
_entity.type
_entity.pdbx_description
1 polymer ?
#
loop_
_entity_poly.entity_id
_entity_poly.type
_entity_poly.pdbx_seq_one_letter_code
_entity_poly.pdbx_strand_id
1 'polypeptide(L)'
;MAGPVGTQAVDRAAAVLLAVLGSTEPVSFADLAGTTRLPKSTLSRLTTSLERNGLLQRTGTGAWQPGTQITDYALSLRPEDDLLRLAQPYLDALGARTGETVNLAVPLAGEVRQIAQVDSAYLLGAVNWLDRPVPFHCSALGRVFLAHGTPLPAGRLPRLTDRTITSRAELGRVLDRVREEGVAIVDSELEPGLVAVAAPISSAD
;
A
#
# COMPACT_ATOMS: atom_id res chain seq x y z
N MET A 1 -11.10 37.61 -23.62
CA MET A 1 -9.71 37.31 -23.26
C MET A 1 -9.35 35.97 -23.88
N ALA A 2 -8.50 35.98 -24.92
CA ALA A 2 -8.03 34.74 -25.56
C ALA A 2 -7.06 34.04 -24.61
N GLY A 3 -7.38 32.80 -24.20
CA GLY A 3 -6.48 31.96 -23.45
C GLY A 3 -5.20 31.60 -24.27
N PRO A 4 -4.11 31.24 -23.62
CA PRO A 4 -2.83 31.01 -24.30
C PRO A 4 -2.95 29.89 -25.34
N VAL A 5 -2.68 30.22 -26.59
CA VAL A 5 -2.87 29.38 -27.80
C VAL A 5 -1.89 28.18 -27.85
N GLY A 6 -0.95 28.04 -26.90
CA GLY A 6 0.10 27.02 -26.92
C GLY A 6 -0.17 25.72 -26.14
N THR A 7 -1.14 25.67 -25.25
CA THR A 7 -1.33 24.55 -24.27
C THR A 7 -2.39 23.54 -24.67
N GLN A 8 -3.30 23.85 -25.60
CA GLN A 8 -4.47 23.02 -25.93
C GLN A 8 -4.11 21.57 -26.31
N ALA A 9 -3.00 21.36 -27.03
CA ALA A 9 -2.55 20.01 -27.40
C ALA A 9 -2.03 19.24 -26.18
N VAL A 10 -1.35 19.91 -25.26
CA VAL A 10 -0.85 19.35 -24.00
C VAL A 10 -2.02 19.03 -23.07
N ASP A 11 -2.95 19.95 -22.92
CA ASP A 11 -4.15 19.75 -22.08
C ASP A 11 -4.97 18.55 -22.56
N ARG A 12 -5.16 18.42 -23.87
CA ARG A 12 -5.85 17.28 -24.48
C ARG A 12 -5.11 15.97 -24.27
N ALA A 13 -3.78 15.96 -24.42
CA ALA A 13 -2.97 14.77 -24.17
C ALA A 13 -3.01 14.37 -22.69
N ALA A 14 -2.90 15.34 -21.79
CA ALA A 14 -3.05 15.12 -20.37
C ALA A 14 -4.42 14.54 -20.01
N ALA A 15 -5.50 15.07 -20.56
CA ALA A 15 -6.86 14.57 -20.35
C ALA A 15 -7.01 13.10 -20.78
N VAL A 16 -6.40 12.71 -21.93
CA VAL A 16 -6.41 11.32 -22.39
C VAL A 16 -5.61 10.42 -21.43
N LEU A 17 -4.43 10.86 -21.02
CA LEU A 17 -3.58 10.11 -20.10
C LEU A 17 -4.29 9.92 -18.74
N LEU A 18 -4.81 10.98 -18.16
CA LEU A 18 -5.54 10.94 -16.88
C LEU A 18 -6.80 10.07 -16.93
N ALA A 19 -7.51 10.03 -18.06
CA ALA A 19 -8.66 9.15 -18.23
C ALA A 19 -8.26 7.65 -18.18
N VAL A 20 -7.05 7.30 -18.64
CA VAL A 20 -6.54 5.94 -18.53
C VAL A 20 -5.99 5.66 -17.13
N LEU A 21 -5.23 6.59 -16.54
CA LEU A 21 -4.65 6.42 -15.19
C LEU A 21 -5.70 6.35 -14.07
N GLY A 22 -6.86 6.99 -14.27
CA GLY A 22 -7.98 6.98 -13.32
C GLY A 22 -8.86 5.74 -13.39
N SER A 23 -8.59 4.81 -14.33
CA SER A 23 -9.33 3.56 -14.48
C SER A 23 -8.54 2.38 -13.90
N THR A 24 -9.22 1.48 -13.20
CA THR A 24 -8.66 0.20 -12.73
C THR A 24 -8.61 -0.87 -13.84
N GLU A 25 -9.38 -0.67 -14.91
CA GLU A 25 -9.48 -1.58 -16.05
C GLU A 25 -8.99 -0.91 -17.33
N PRO A 26 -8.48 -1.67 -18.33
CA PRO A 26 -8.10 -1.11 -19.62
C PRO A 26 -9.27 -0.37 -20.30
N VAL A 27 -9.03 0.84 -20.79
CA VAL A 27 -10.06 1.74 -21.32
C VAL A 27 -10.18 1.59 -22.82
N SER A 28 -11.40 1.37 -23.33
CA SER A 28 -11.65 1.26 -24.76
C SER A 28 -11.51 2.63 -25.46
N PHE A 29 -11.27 2.61 -26.79
CA PHE A 29 -11.22 3.83 -27.57
C PHE A 29 -12.57 4.60 -27.55
N ALA A 30 -13.69 3.86 -27.46
CA ALA A 30 -15.01 4.47 -27.38
C ALA A 30 -15.23 5.20 -26.05
N ASP A 31 -14.81 4.59 -24.94
CA ASP A 31 -14.90 5.19 -23.60
C ASP A 31 -13.99 6.41 -23.48
N LEU A 32 -12.77 6.36 -24.01
CA LEU A 32 -11.88 7.52 -24.09
C LEU A 32 -12.50 8.67 -24.89
N ALA A 33 -13.14 8.37 -26.04
CA ALA A 33 -13.81 9.37 -26.85
C ALA A 33 -14.99 10.00 -26.09
N GLY A 34 -15.76 9.18 -25.36
CA GLY A 34 -16.86 9.64 -24.51
C GLY A 34 -16.39 10.55 -23.36
N THR A 35 -15.38 10.10 -22.63
CA THR A 35 -14.84 10.80 -21.44
C THR A 35 -14.16 12.11 -21.83
N THR A 36 -13.30 12.08 -22.87
CA THR A 36 -12.51 13.26 -23.26
C THR A 36 -13.28 14.21 -24.19
N ARG A 37 -14.37 13.75 -24.80
CA ARG A 37 -15.16 14.48 -25.81
C ARG A 37 -14.32 14.98 -27.00
N LEU A 38 -13.22 14.33 -27.29
CA LEU A 38 -12.35 14.68 -28.40
C LEU A 38 -12.83 14.05 -29.72
N PRO A 39 -12.66 14.73 -30.86
CA PRO A 39 -12.86 14.12 -32.17
C PRO A 39 -12.00 12.86 -32.33
N LYS A 40 -12.55 11.81 -32.96
CA LYS A 40 -11.87 10.51 -33.12
C LYS A 40 -10.47 10.64 -33.77
N SER A 41 -10.33 11.53 -34.76
CA SER A 41 -9.04 11.78 -35.41
C SER A 41 -8.00 12.41 -34.46
N THR A 42 -8.43 13.34 -33.61
CA THR A 42 -7.58 13.95 -32.58
C THR A 42 -7.18 12.93 -31.52
N LEU A 43 -8.14 12.17 -30.99
CA LEU A 43 -7.91 11.13 -30.01
C LEU A 43 -6.92 10.06 -30.54
N SER A 44 -7.11 9.59 -31.79
CA SER A 44 -6.19 8.62 -32.42
C SER A 44 -4.77 9.14 -32.50
N ARG A 45 -4.56 10.41 -32.89
CA ARG A 45 -3.22 11.02 -32.97
C ARG A 45 -2.59 11.16 -31.56
N LEU A 46 -3.36 11.52 -30.57
CA LEU A 46 -2.88 11.67 -29.19
C LEU A 46 -2.54 10.32 -28.57
N THR A 47 -3.39 9.31 -28.70
CA THR A 47 -3.11 7.98 -28.18
C THR A 47 -1.89 7.35 -28.85
N THR A 48 -1.73 7.50 -30.18
CA THR A 48 -0.53 7.05 -30.88
C THR A 48 0.74 7.80 -30.42
N SER A 49 0.63 9.10 -30.14
CA SER A 49 1.77 9.86 -29.61
C SER A 49 2.13 9.44 -28.19
N LEU A 50 1.15 9.24 -27.31
CA LEU A 50 1.36 8.76 -25.93
C LEU A 50 1.93 7.34 -25.93
N GLU A 51 1.47 6.46 -26.82
CA GLU A 51 1.98 5.11 -26.99
C GLU A 51 3.45 5.11 -27.44
N ARG A 52 3.79 5.90 -28.44
CA ARG A 52 5.17 6.04 -28.92
C ARG A 52 6.14 6.53 -27.84
N ASN A 53 5.65 7.33 -26.89
CA ASN A 53 6.43 7.83 -25.77
C ASN A 53 6.35 6.89 -24.54
N GLY A 54 5.76 5.71 -24.65
CA GLY A 54 5.66 4.75 -23.55
C GLY A 54 4.74 5.15 -22.41
N LEU A 55 3.94 6.22 -22.59
CA LEU A 55 2.99 6.71 -21.57
C LEU A 55 1.69 5.92 -21.57
N LEU A 56 1.30 5.38 -22.73
CA LEU A 56 0.19 4.43 -22.88
C LEU A 56 0.68 3.19 -23.62
N GLN A 57 -0.02 2.09 -23.44
CA GLN A 57 0.16 0.87 -24.25
C GLN A 57 -1.19 0.22 -24.55
N ARG A 58 -1.25 -0.55 -25.64
CA ARG A 58 -2.43 -1.33 -26.00
C ARG A 58 -2.39 -2.71 -25.38
N THR A 59 -3.55 -3.16 -24.92
CA THR A 59 -3.76 -4.57 -24.57
C THR A 59 -3.93 -5.42 -25.83
N GLY A 60 -3.91 -6.74 -25.66
CA GLY A 60 -4.22 -7.67 -26.76
C GLY A 60 -5.65 -7.52 -27.34
N THR A 61 -6.57 -6.87 -26.62
CA THR A 61 -7.94 -6.54 -27.06
C THR A 61 -8.03 -5.16 -27.72
N GLY A 62 -6.92 -4.40 -27.79
CA GLY A 62 -6.87 -3.06 -28.36
C GLY A 62 -7.31 -1.93 -27.44
N ALA A 63 -7.63 -2.23 -26.18
CA ALA A 63 -7.90 -1.22 -25.15
C ALA A 63 -6.59 -0.56 -24.67
N TRP A 64 -6.70 0.57 -24.00
CA TRP A 64 -5.58 1.37 -23.52
C TRP A 64 -5.36 1.17 -22.02
N GLN A 65 -4.11 1.03 -21.63
CA GLN A 65 -3.65 0.96 -20.25
C GLN A 65 -2.38 1.79 -20.07
N PRO A 66 -1.92 2.05 -18.82
CA PRO A 66 -0.65 2.75 -18.58
C PRO A 66 0.51 2.09 -19.31
N GLY A 67 1.36 2.89 -19.95
CA GLY A 67 2.54 2.41 -20.66
C GLY A 67 3.72 2.12 -19.73
N THR A 68 4.79 1.53 -20.31
CA THR A 68 5.96 1.08 -19.55
C THR A 68 6.63 2.21 -18.78
N GLN A 69 6.72 3.42 -19.33
CA GLN A 69 7.33 4.56 -18.65
C GLN A 69 6.58 4.91 -17.34
N ILE A 70 5.26 4.79 -17.36
CA ILE A 70 4.43 5.05 -16.16
C ILE A 70 4.56 3.92 -15.15
N THR A 71 4.49 2.66 -15.63
CA THR A 71 4.58 1.49 -14.74
C THR A 71 5.96 1.34 -14.13
N ASP A 72 7.04 1.56 -14.91
CA ASP A 72 8.41 1.49 -14.42
C ASP A 72 8.70 2.61 -13.41
N TYR A 73 8.19 3.83 -13.67
CA TYR A 73 8.31 4.92 -12.72
C TYR A 73 7.51 4.63 -11.43
N ALA A 74 6.28 4.15 -11.53
CA ALA A 74 5.48 3.77 -10.37
C ALA A 74 6.13 2.64 -9.53
N LEU A 75 6.78 1.68 -10.20
CA LEU A 75 7.55 0.63 -9.54
C LEU A 75 8.85 1.15 -8.92
N SER A 76 9.44 2.22 -9.48
CA SER A 76 10.62 2.87 -8.91
C SER A 76 10.29 3.77 -7.72
N LEU A 77 9.07 4.29 -7.66
CA LEU A 77 8.56 4.99 -6.49
C LEU A 77 8.21 3.94 -5.43
N ARG A 78 9.13 3.71 -4.53
CA ARG A 78 8.84 3.00 -3.28
C ARG A 78 8.56 4.06 -2.21
N PRO A 79 7.29 4.42 -1.95
CA PRO A 79 6.95 5.32 -0.84
C PRO A 79 7.55 4.84 0.48
N GLU A 80 7.76 3.52 0.56
CA GLU A 80 8.39 2.84 1.68
C GLU A 80 9.87 3.23 1.85
N ASP A 81 10.62 3.54 0.78
CA ASP A 81 12.05 3.88 0.86
C ASP A 81 12.26 5.23 1.55
N ASP A 82 11.39 6.22 1.31
CA ASP A 82 11.42 7.50 2.02
C ASP A 82 11.01 7.33 3.48
N LEU A 83 9.95 6.56 3.75
CA LEU A 83 9.53 6.23 5.11
C LEU A 83 10.66 5.49 5.84
N LEU A 84 11.28 4.50 5.20
CA LEU A 84 12.38 3.73 5.76
C LEU A 84 13.57 4.62 6.10
N ARG A 85 14.00 5.47 5.17
CA ARG A 85 15.12 6.41 5.39
C ARG A 85 14.86 7.36 6.55
N LEU A 86 13.62 7.85 6.70
CA LEU A 86 13.23 8.73 7.79
C LEU A 86 13.11 7.97 9.13
N ALA A 87 12.61 6.75 9.11
CA ALA A 87 12.36 5.95 10.31
C ALA A 87 13.62 5.27 10.86
N GLN A 88 14.59 4.92 10.00
CA GLN A 88 15.75 4.11 10.38
C GLN A 88 16.49 4.60 11.63
N PRO A 89 16.81 5.89 11.80
CA PRO A 89 17.51 6.38 13.01
C PRO A 89 16.69 6.14 14.30
N TYR A 90 15.37 6.20 14.21
CA TYR A 90 14.47 5.97 15.35
C TYR A 90 14.34 4.47 15.67
N LEU A 91 14.30 3.62 14.65
CA LEU A 91 14.28 2.17 14.82
C LEU A 91 15.58 1.70 15.49
N ASP A 92 16.72 2.17 15.02
CA ASP A 92 18.04 1.86 15.60
C ASP A 92 18.13 2.31 17.06
N ALA A 93 17.69 3.55 17.36
CA ALA A 93 17.68 4.07 18.71
C ALA A 93 16.74 3.28 19.64
N LEU A 94 15.58 2.84 19.14
CA LEU A 94 14.64 2.04 19.90
C LEU A 94 15.22 0.64 20.17
N GLY A 95 15.79 -0.02 19.16
CA GLY A 95 16.46 -1.31 19.29
C GLY A 95 17.61 -1.27 20.30
N ALA A 96 18.46 -0.24 20.22
CA ALA A 96 19.55 -0.04 21.17
C ALA A 96 19.09 0.19 22.62
N ARG A 97 17.94 0.85 22.82
CA ARG A 97 17.38 1.12 24.15
C ARG A 97 16.68 -0.09 24.77
N THR A 98 16.01 -0.88 23.96
CA THR A 98 15.19 -1.99 24.44
C THR A 98 15.93 -3.33 24.40
N GLY A 99 16.88 -3.48 23.49
CA GLY A 99 17.52 -4.76 23.17
C GLY A 99 16.62 -5.72 22.39
N GLU A 100 15.40 -5.30 22.06
CA GLU A 100 14.38 -6.12 21.40
C GLU A 100 14.38 -5.93 19.89
N THR A 101 13.76 -6.87 19.16
CA THR A 101 13.52 -6.72 17.72
C THR A 101 12.53 -5.60 17.47
N VAL A 102 12.89 -4.65 16.60
CA VAL A 102 12.03 -3.54 16.19
C VAL A 102 11.69 -3.68 14.72
N ASN A 103 10.41 -3.64 14.40
CA ASN A 103 9.92 -3.78 13.05
C ASN A 103 9.15 -2.54 12.61
N LEU A 104 9.30 -2.13 11.35
CA LEU A 104 8.45 -1.16 10.67
C LEU A 104 7.62 -1.89 9.62
N ALA A 105 6.32 -1.59 9.56
CA ALA A 105 5.43 -2.24 8.61
C ALA A 105 4.46 -1.25 7.97
N VAL A 106 3.93 -1.64 6.80
CA VAL A 106 2.86 -0.95 6.07
C VAL A 106 1.75 -1.96 5.72
N PRO A 107 0.48 -1.51 5.60
CA PRO A 107 -0.59 -2.37 5.09
C PRO A 107 -0.49 -2.42 3.57
N LEU A 108 -0.38 -3.59 2.98
CA LEU A 108 -0.31 -3.79 1.54
C LEU A 108 -1.13 -5.01 1.11
N ALA A 109 -2.02 -4.83 0.12
CA ALA A 109 -2.77 -5.91 -0.54
C ALA A 109 -3.49 -6.88 0.43
N GLY A 110 -3.95 -6.40 1.59
CA GLY A 110 -4.69 -7.23 2.56
C GLY A 110 -3.81 -7.96 3.57
N GLU A 111 -2.51 -7.66 3.61
CA GLU A 111 -1.53 -8.24 4.53
C GLU A 111 -0.70 -7.16 5.23
N VAL A 112 -0.06 -7.54 6.33
CA VAL A 112 0.96 -6.72 7.00
C VAL A 112 2.29 -6.99 6.31
N ARG A 113 2.86 -5.97 5.66
CA ARG A 113 4.19 -6.05 5.06
C ARG A 113 5.20 -5.34 5.94
N GLN A 114 6.16 -6.09 6.43
CA GLN A 114 7.29 -5.52 7.16
C GLN A 114 8.32 -4.99 6.16
N ILE A 115 8.71 -3.73 6.32
CA ILE A 115 9.63 -3.01 5.41
C ILE A 115 10.99 -2.74 6.06
N ALA A 116 11.10 -2.86 7.37
CA ALA A 116 12.36 -2.80 8.10
C ALA A 116 12.34 -3.68 9.35
N GLN A 117 13.51 -4.15 9.73
CA GLN A 117 13.76 -4.87 10.98
C GLN A 117 15.13 -4.46 11.53
N VAL A 118 15.15 -4.13 12.82
CA VAL A 118 16.37 -4.04 13.63
C VAL A 118 16.36 -5.25 14.55
N ASP A 119 17.37 -6.07 14.45
CA ASP A 119 17.45 -7.33 15.20
C ASP A 119 17.68 -7.07 16.69
N SER A 120 17.15 -7.97 17.53
CA SER A 120 17.43 -7.97 18.95
C SER A 120 18.89 -8.27 19.24
N ALA A 121 19.39 -7.81 20.39
CA ALA A 121 20.72 -8.16 20.88
C ALA A 121 20.80 -9.63 21.38
N TYR A 122 19.69 -10.36 21.43
CA TYR A 122 19.63 -11.71 21.96
C TYR A 122 19.88 -12.76 20.87
N LEU A 123 20.73 -13.75 21.17
CA LEU A 123 21.13 -14.82 20.22
C LEU A 123 19.96 -15.73 19.77
N LEU A 124 18.87 -15.78 20.51
CA LEU A 124 17.74 -16.71 20.31
C LEU A 124 16.46 -16.03 19.77
N GLY A 125 16.53 -14.79 19.33
CA GLY A 125 15.32 -14.03 18.98
C GLY A 125 15.17 -13.59 17.54
N ALA A 126 16.17 -13.73 16.71
CA ALA A 126 16.17 -13.14 15.36
C ALA A 126 15.46 -14.02 14.33
N VAL A 127 14.13 -14.10 14.41
CA VAL A 127 13.35 -14.53 13.26
C VAL A 127 13.27 -13.34 12.30
N ASN A 128 13.78 -13.51 11.09
CA ASN A 128 13.59 -12.51 10.04
C ASN A 128 12.11 -12.54 9.58
N TRP A 129 11.39 -11.47 9.88
CA TRP A 129 9.99 -11.29 9.51
C TRP A 129 9.81 -10.55 8.18
N LEU A 130 10.89 -10.04 7.58
CA LEU A 130 10.84 -9.44 6.24
C LEU A 130 10.34 -10.49 5.24
N ASP A 131 9.47 -10.09 4.35
CA ASP A 131 8.87 -10.95 3.32
C ASP A 131 7.99 -12.12 3.82
N ARG A 132 7.67 -12.16 5.12
CA ARG A 132 6.71 -13.12 5.65
C ARG A 132 5.32 -12.49 5.74
N PRO A 133 4.28 -13.14 5.21
CA PRO A 133 2.92 -12.68 5.38
C PRO A 133 2.51 -12.79 6.86
N VAL A 134 2.06 -11.67 7.44
CA VAL A 134 1.62 -11.64 8.83
C VAL A 134 0.12 -11.33 8.86
N PRO A 135 -0.72 -12.22 9.44
CA PRO A 135 -2.15 -11.99 9.49
C PRO A 135 -2.52 -10.78 10.36
N PHE A 136 -3.52 -10.01 9.93
CA PHE A 136 -3.96 -8.82 10.67
C PHE A 136 -4.53 -9.13 12.06
N HIS A 137 -5.33 -10.18 12.20
CA HIS A 137 -6.13 -10.42 13.41
C HIS A 137 -5.34 -10.85 14.65
N CYS A 138 -4.19 -11.50 14.45
CA CYS A 138 -3.39 -12.11 15.51
C CYS A 138 -1.97 -11.52 15.64
N SER A 139 -1.70 -10.40 14.98
CA SER A 139 -0.44 -9.66 15.11
C SER A 139 -0.69 -8.26 15.67
N ALA A 140 0.24 -7.73 16.45
CA ALA A 140 0.16 -6.38 16.98
C ALA A 140 0.11 -5.33 15.88
N LEU A 141 0.99 -5.43 14.88
CA LEU A 141 1.01 -4.58 13.68
C LEU A 141 -0.33 -4.61 12.95
N GLY A 142 -0.87 -5.82 12.71
CA GLY A 142 -2.14 -5.98 12.03
C GLY A 142 -3.32 -5.35 12.79
N ARG A 143 -3.35 -5.47 14.12
CA ARG A 143 -4.39 -4.84 14.95
C ARG A 143 -4.33 -3.33 14.90
N VAL A 144 -3.13 -2.74 14.89
CA VAL A 144 -2.98 -1.29 14.69
C VAL A 144 -3.57 -0.87 13.35
N PHE A 145 -3.24 -1.55 12.25
CA PHE A 145 -3.79 -1.22 10.94
C PHE A 145 -5.32 -1.36 10.89
N LEU A 146 -5.87 -2.45 11.43
CA LEU A 146 -7.33 -2.64 11.51
C LEU A 146 -8.01 -1.56 12.36
N ALA A 147 -7.40 -1.17 13.47
CA ALA A 147 -7.92 -0.11 14.34
C ALA A 147 -7.95 1.25 13.63
N HIS A 148 -7.02 1.50 12.71
CA HIS A 148 -6.89 2.76 11.98
C HIS A 148 -7.43 2.70 10.54
N GLY A 149 -8.39 1.82 10.25
CA GLY A 149 -9.20 1.88 9.03
C GLY A 149 -8.80 0.90 7.92
N THR A 150 -7.75 0.09 8.09
CA THR A 150 -7.49 -0.99 7.14
C THR A 150 -8.62 -2.02 7.22
N PRO A 151 -9.24 -2.43 6.09
CA PRO A 151 -10.33 -3.38 6.11
C PRO A 151 -9.84 -4.78 6.51
N LEU A 152 -10.59 -5.42 7.42
CA LEU A 152 -10.34 -6.82 7.78
C LEU A 152 -10.70 -7.72 6.58
N PRO A 153 -9.78 -8.55 6.08
CA PRO A 153 -10.05 -9.47 4.98
C PRO A 153 -11.30 -10.33 5.22
N ALA A 154 -12.04 -10.63 4.13
CA ALA A 154 -13.20 -11.51 4.20
C ALA A 154 -12.79 -12.95 4.56
N GLY A 155 -13.76 -13.76 5.05
CA GLY A 155 -13.53 -15.15 5.37
C GLY A 155 -13.29 -15.43 6.85
N ARG A 156 -12.85 -16.63 7.15
CA ARG A 156 -12.57 -17.09 8.51
C ARG A 156 -11.24 -16.52 9.00
N LEU A 157 -11.16 -16.23 10.29
CA LEU A 157 -9.90 -15.91 10.96
C LEU A 157 -9.22 -17.24 11.33
N PRO A 158 -8.08 -17.60 10.74
CA PRO A 158 -7.41 -18.86 11.04
C PRO A 158 -6.93 -18.88 12.50
N ARG A 159 -7.02 -20.04 13.13
CA ARG A 159 -6.43 -20.28 14.44
C ARG A 159 -4.98 -20.73 14.24
N LEU A 160 -4.04 -19.98 14.77
CA LEU A 160 -2.59 -20.29 14.70
C LEU A 160 -2.09 -20.87 16.02
N THR A 161 -2.69 -20.44 17.13
CA THR A 161 -2.42 -20.93 18.48
C THR A 161 -3.74 -21.09 19.25
N ASP A 162 -3.68 -21.66 20.44
CA ASP A 162 -4.85 -21.75 21.32
C ASP A 162 -5.33 -20.38 21.81
N ARG A 163 -4.47 -19.36 21.75
CA ARG A 163 -4.79 -17.98 22.15
C ARG A 163 -5.29 -17.11 21.00
N THR A 164 -5.20 -17.57 19.76
CA THR A 164 -5.61 -16.78 18.58
C THR A 164 -7.09 -16.41 18.66
N ILE A 165 -7.41 -15.12 18.60
CA ILE A 165 -8.77 -14.63 18.47
C ILE A 165 -9.31 -14.99 17.08
N THR A 166 -10.38 -15.78 17.04
CA THR A 166 -11.04 -16.22 15.81
C THR A 166 -12.43 -15.64 15.62
N SER A 167 -12.95 -14.94 16.63
CA SER A 167 -14.23 -14.26 16.61
C SER A 167 -14.08 -12.82 16.14
N ARG A 168 -14.80 -12.43 15.08
CA ARG A 168 -14.81 -11.04 14.60
C ARG A 168 -15.39 -10.07 15.61
N ALA A 169 -16.38 -10.49 16.40
CA ALA A 169 -16.97 -9.66 17.47
C ALA A 169 -15.98 -9.43 18.62
N GLU A 170 -15.21 -10.44 18.99
CA GLU A 170 -14.16 -10.31 20.01
C GLU A 170 -13.01 -9.42 19.50
N LEU A 171 -12.57 -9.65 18.25
CA LEU A 171 -11.57 -8.81 17.61
C LEU A 171 -12.01 -7.34 17.58
N GLY A 172 -13.29 -7.06 17.25
CA GLY A 172 -13.82 -5.70 17.25
C GLY A 172 -13.61 -4.99 18.59
N ARG A 173 -13.93 -5.65 19.71
CA ARG A 173 -13.71 -5.09 21.06
C ARG A 173 -12.23 -4.85 21.38
N VAL A 174 -11.34 -5.68 20.85
CA VAL A 174 -9.90 -5.47 20.99
C VAL A 174 -9.46 -4.27 20.18
N LEU A 175 -9.96 -4.10 18.96
CA LEU A 175 -9.64 -2.95 18.11
C LEU A 175 -10.13 -1.62 18.70
N ASP A 176 -11.29 -1.62 19.38
CA ASP A 176 -11.78 -0.43 20.09
C ASP A 176 -10.79 -0.01 21.19
N ARG A 177 -10.29 -0.96 21.98
CA ARG A 177 -9.24 -0.69 22.98
C ARG A 177 -7.94 -0.19 22.36
N VAL A 178 -7.52 -0.76 21.22
CA VAL A 178 -6.32 -0.28 20.50
C VAL A 178 -6.47 1.19 20.08
N ARG A 179 -7.67 1.62 19.66
CA ARG A 179 -7.92 3.04 19.34
C ARG A 179 -7.85 3.94 20.57
N GLU A 180 -8.36 3.47 21.71
CA GLU A 180 -8.36 4.23 22.96
C GLU A 180 -6.97 4.33 23.58
N GLU A 181 -6.22 3.23 23.60
CA GLU A 181 -4.91 3.15 24.23
C GLU A 181 -3.76 3.60 23.33
N GLY A 182 -3.99 3.66 22.01
CA GLY A 182 -2.97 3.99 21.00
C GLY A 182 -1.93 2.90 20.74
N VAL A 183 -2.08 1.73 21.34
CA VAL A 183 -1.16 0.61 21.20
C VAL A 183 -1.91 -0.72 21.09
N ALA A 184 -1.33 -1.68 20.36
CA ALA A 184 -1.78 -3.05 20.33
C ALA A 184 -0.75 -3.95 21.01
N ILE A 185 -1.22 -4.86 21.86
CA ILE A 185 -0.40 -5.91 22.51
C ILE A 185 -0.96 -7.26 22.09
N VAL A 186 -0.08 -8.16 21.70
CA VAL A 186 -0.40 -9.55 21.35
C VAL A 186 0.54 -10.47 22.11
N ASP A 187 -0.02 -11.47 22.79
CA ASP A 187 0.72 -12.48 23.53
C ASP A 187 0.34 -13.87 23.04
N SER A 188 1.28 -14.56 22.42
CA SER A 188 1.17 -15.95 21.99
C SER A 188 0.00 -16.23 21.03
N GLU A 189 -0.50 -15.23 20.31
CA GLU A 189 -1.62 -15.41 19.39
C GLU A 189 -1.17 -15.74 17.95
N LEU A 190 -0.02 -15.22 17.52
CA LEU A 190 0.60 -15.52 16.23
C LEU A 190 1.47 -16.78 16.33
N GLU A 191 2.27 -16.86 17.37
CA GLU A 191 3.18 -17.96 17.66
C GLU A 191 3.28 -18.13 19.19
N PRO A 192 3.30 -19.38 19.72
CA PRO A 192 3.42 -19.60 21.16
C PRO A 192 4.69 -18.95 21.73
N GLY A 193 4.53 -18.16 22.78
CA GLY A 193 5.62 -17.44 23.46
C GLY A 193 6.02 -16.11 22.80
N LEU A 194 5.50 -15.78 21.61
CA LEU A 194 5.74 -14.50 20.99
C LEU A 194 4.88 -13.40 21.62
N VAL A 195 5.52 -12.40 22.20
CA VAL A 195 4.88 -11.17 22.68
C VAL A 195 5.30 -10.01 21.76
N ALA A 196 4.34 -9.26 21.29
CA ALA A 196 4.58 -8.11 20.42
C ALA A 196 3.74 -6.91 20.85
N VAL A 197 4.34 -5.72 20.72
CA VAL A 197 3.69 -4.42 20.93
C VAL A 197 3.83 -3.59 19.66
N ALA A 198 2.76 -2.94 19.25
CA ALA A 198 2.78 -2.05 18.09
C ALA A 198 2.06 -0.74 18.38
N ALA A 199 2.55 0.36 17.82
CA ALA A 199 1.92 1.66 17.83
C ALA A 199 1.83 2.22 16.40
N PRO A 200 0.82 3.06 16.08
CA PRO A 200 0.69 3.69 14.78
C PRO A 200 1.72 4.80 14.60
N ILE A 201 2.20 4.96 13.37
CA ILE A 201 2.89 6.15 12.90
C ILE A 201 1.94 6.84 11.92
N SER A 202 1.53 8.06 12.23
CA SER A 202 0.64 8.85 11.38
C SER A 202 1.38 10.07 10.86
N SER A 203 1.07 10.50 9.62
CA SER A 203 1.49 11.82 9.16
C SER A 203 0.73 12.88 9.97
N ALA A 204 1.42 13.93 10.38
CA ALA A 204 0.74 15.12 10.85
C ALA A 204 0.11 15.80 9.60
N ASP A 205 -1.23 15.83 9.52
CA ASP A 205 -1.96 16.66 8.57
C ASP A 205 -1.84 18.15 8.95
#